data_64386886737b4bc7c8f77d616d0cbb36
#
_entry.id   64386886737b4bc7c8f77d616d0cbb36
#
_cell.length_a   1.000
_cell.length_b   1.000
_cell.length_c   1.000
_cell.angle_alpha   90.00
_cell.angle_beta   90.00
_cell.angle_gamma   90.00
#
_symmetry.space_group_name_H-M   'P 1'
#
loop_
_entity.id
_entity.type
_entity.pdbx_description
1 polymer ?
#
loop_
_entity_poly.entity_id
_entity_poly.type
_entity_poly.pdbx_seq_one_letter_code
_entity_poly.pdbx_strand_id
1 'polypeptide(L)'
;MFGSLFKSKKSEAKKLGSIWNSLKTLYKVDELQDNEKKDIEEKVNKYGYLPISHIEALNNLSDAQAFYAVELKLRQSKVLDSNNKFNFNNNEISPLVRHNIDNSNWLKKEQHNIKLINLAGLGDGNKTAHPGRFADWLRQLAILPSGNIKHGIFPTTIYLIPFHPREFGCAYLPLSSQVSKNLEDKDVKNALKLNAKEQVQLFVKLSQLANHPVIFDVLPQTGRFSKIVLSNPNLVRWFNVNELVTKISDSINDEIINKLSNEFDRDDVVTTCEIYKRTLKSGSNDISQTYRQIYERLDEELLETKKNLSNDMLKKENQKVIAQKAREVIACVNNTKIGKIKTED
;
A
#
# COMPACT_ATOMS: atom_id res chain seq x y z
N MET A 1 1.36 -7.04 14.08
CA MET A 1 2.37 -6.09 13.63
C MET A 1 2.07 -4.61 13.99
N PHE A 2 0.91 -4.27 14.51
CA PHE A 2 0.47 -2.90 14.86
C PHE A 2 0.47 -2.59 16.37
N GLY A 3 1.01 -3.46 17.20
CA GLY A 3 0.76 -3.51 18.66
C GLY A 3 1.65 -2.67 19.58
N SER A 4 2.55 -1.79 19.10
CA SER A 4 3.52 -1.20 20.04
C SER A 4 3.52 0.33 20.18
N LEU A 5 2.68 1.06 19.47
CA LEU A 5 2.66 2.53 19.58
C LEU A 5 1.95 3.05 20.84
N PHE A 6 1.07 2.24 21.47
CA PHE A 6 0.21 2.71 22.54
C PHE A 6 0.08 1.70 23.67
N LYS A 7 0.64 2.02 24.84
CA LYS A 7 0.64 1.13 26.03
C LYS A 7 -0.65 1.14 26.86
N SER A 8 -1.51 2.15 26.72
CA SER A 8 -2.85 2.22 27.34
C SER A 8 -3.76 3.17 26.57
N LYS A 9 -5.10 2.94 26.60
CA LYS A 9 -6.10 3.81 25.93
C LYS A 9 -5.96 5.28 26.34
N LYS A 10 -5.64 5.58 27.59
CA LYS A 10 -5.43 6.95 28.08
C LYS A 10 -4.16 7.60 27.52
N SER A 11 -3.07 6.86 27.46
CA SER A 11 -1.80 7.32 26.87
C SER A 11 -1.95 7.55 25.36
N GLU A 12 -2.68 6.67 24.68
CA GLU A 12 -3.00 6.76 23.27
C GLU A 12 -3.81 8.02 22.96
N ALA A 13 -4.88 8.27 23.69
CA ALA A 13 -5.73 9.44 23.53
C ALA A 13 -4.93 10.75 23.70
N LYS A 14 -4.06 10.83 24.71
CA LYS A 14 -3.19 12.00 24.93
C LYS A 14 -2.21 12.23 23.78
N LYS A 15 -1.55 11.17 23.32
CA LYS A 15 -0.60 11.24 22.18
C LYS A 15 -1.31 11.66 20.90
N LEU A 16 -2.48 11.06 20.62
CA LEU A 16 -3.27 11.42 19.44
C LEU A 16 -3.74 12.87 19.50
N GLY A 17 -4.15 13.38 20.67
CA GLY A 17 -4.51 14.80 20.85
C GLY A 17 -3.36 15.75 20.53
N SER A 18 -2.13 15.42 20.97
CA SER A 18 -0.94 16.22 20.62
C SER A 18 -0.68 16.22 19.11
N ILE A 19 -0.74 15.04 18.47
CA ILE A 19 -0.57 14.91 17.02
C ILE A 19 -1.65 15.71 16.28
N TRP A 20 -2.90 15.59 16.73
CA TRP A 20 -4.06 16.27 16.14
C TRP A 20 -3.90 17.80 16.15
N ASN A 21 -3.52 18.36 17.28
CA ASN A 21 -3.27 19.78 17.40
C ASN A 21 -2.10 20.26 16.51
N SER A 22 -1.05 19.46 16.39
CA SER A 22 0.06 19.77 15.49
C SER A 22 -0.36 19.71 14.01
N LEU A 23 -1.21 18.77 13.61
CA LEU A 23 -1.78 18.71 12.26
C LEU A 23 -2.69 19.91 12.00
N LYS A 24 -3.50 20.30 13.00
CA LYS A 24 -4.38 21.48 12.91
C LYS A 24 -3.58 22.75 12.60
N THR A 25 -2.45 22.92 13.26
CA THR A 25 -1.51 24.02 12.99
C THR A 25 -0.85 23.90 11.62
N LEU A 26 -0.38 22.69 11.25
CA LEU A 26 0.27 22.43 9.97
C LEU A 26 -0.64 22.78 8.79
N TYR A 27 -1.91 22.40 8.88
CA TYR A 27 -2.92 22.64 7.83
C TYR A 27 -3.64 23.99 7.96
N LYS A 28 -3.25 24.83 8.91
CA LYS A 28 -3.79 26.19 9.10
C LYS A 28 -5.31 26.24 9.26
N VAL A 29 -5.88 25.29 9.99
CA VAL A 29 -7.32 25.14 10.14
C VAL A 29 -7.97 26.36 10.80
N ASP A 30 -7.24 27.07 11.67
CA ASP A 30 -7.73 28.28 12.33
C ASP A 30 -7.83 29.49 11.38
N GLU A 31 -7.19 29.42 10.20
CA GLU A 31 -7.29 30.45 9.15
C GLU A 31 -8.55 30.30 8.26
N LEU A 32 -9.32 29.18 8.39
CA LEU A 32 -10.58 28.98 7.67
C LEU A 32 -11.57 30.10 8.00
N GLN A 33 -12.21 30.64 6.96
CA GLN A 33 -13.25 31.64 7.10
C GLN A 33 -14.53 31.05 7.71
N ASP A 34 -15.29 31.84 8.43
CA ASP A 34 -16.51 31.37 9.12
C ASP A 34 -17.58 30.82 8.16
N ASN A 35 -17.68 31.40 6.95
CA ASN A 35 -18.59 30.90 5.92
C ASN A 35 -18.16 29.51 5.41
N GLU A 36 -16.86 29.25 5.25
CA GLU A 36 -16.35 27.92 4.85
C GLU A 36 -16.62 26.88 5.94
N LYS A 37 -16.34 27.23 7.20
CA LYS A 37 -16.64 26.35 8.35
C LYS A 37 -18.13 26.01 8.39
N LYS A 38 -18.99 27.00 8.25
CA LYS A 38 -20.45 26.82 8.29
C LYS A 38 -20.94 25.91 7.16
N ASP A 39 -20.47 26.08 5.93
CA ASP A 39 -20.83 25.23 4.79
C ASP A 39 -20.40 23.78 5.03
N ILE A 40 -19.19 23.54 5.53
CA ILE A 40 -18.68 22.21 5.87
C ILE A 40 -19.51 21.60 7.01
N GLU A 41 -19.83 22.38 8.07
CA GLU A 41 -20.64 21.92 9.20
C GLU A 41 -22.03 21.50 8.76
N GLU A 42 -22.70 22.31 7.94
CA GLU A 42 -24.04 22.00 7.42
C GLU A 42 -24.05 20.68 6.64
N LYS A 43 -23.06 20.49 5.74
CA LYS A 43 -22.94 19.29 4.93
C LYS A 43 -22.61 18.06 5.78
N VAL A 44 -21.59 18.15 6.65
CA VAL A 44 -21.18 17.01 7.49
C VAL A 44 -22.26 16.66 8.52
N ASN A 45 -22.95 17.65 9.11
CA ASN A 45 -24.03 17.38 10.05
C ASN A 45 -25.23 16.72 9.37
N LYS A 46 -25.52 17.10 8.13
CA LYS A 46 -26.65 16.55 7.38
C LYS A 46 -26.38 15.15 6.84
N TYR A 47 -25.20 14.93 6.27
CA TYR A 47 -24.87 13.71 5.53
C TYR A 47 -23.91 12.77 6.25
N GLY A 48 -23.15 13.25 7.24
CA GLY A 48 -22.04 12.51 7.87
C GLY A 48 -20.73 12.55 7.06
N TYR A 49 -20.69 13.33 5.96
CA TYR A 49 -19.52 13.47 5.08
C TYR A 49 -19.71 14.68 4.15
N LEU A 50 -18.68 15.05 3.39
CA LEU A 50 -18.80 16.04 2.31
C LEU A 50 -19.30 15.37 1.04
N PRO A 51 -20.52 15.70 0.54
CA PRO A 51 -21.11 15.06 -0.63
C PRO A 51 -20.56 15.64 -1.94
N ILE A 52 -19.25 15.51 -2.15
CA ILE A 52 -18.53 15.93 -3.36
C ILE A 52 -17.82 14.73 -3.97
N SER A 53 -17.48 14.83 -5.25
CA SER A 53 -16.79 13.75 -5.94
C SER A 53 -15.32 13.63 -5.48
N HIS A 54 -14.71 12.47 -5.73
CA HIS A 54 -13.29 12.23 -5.46
C HIS A 54 -12.38 13.24 -6.19
N ILE A 55 -12.67 13.51 -7.46
CA ILE A 55 -11.89 14.45 -8.28
C ILE A 55 -12.02 15.87 -7.73
N GLU A 56 -13.24 16.27 -7.37
CA GLU A 56 -13.52 17.58 -6.79
C GLU A 56 -12.81 17.75 -5.44
N ALA A 57 -12.83 16.72 -4.59
CA ALA A 57 -12.12 16.76 -3.32
C ALA A 57 -10.60 16.93 -3.49
N LEU A 58 -9.99 16.24 -4.45
CA LEU A 58 -8.56 16.38 -4.72
C LEU A 58 -8.19 17.76 -5.31
N ASN A 59 -9.05 18.31 -6.17
CA ASN A 59 -8.71 19.54 -6.88
C ASN A 59 -9.09 20.82 -6.10
N ASN A 60 -10.21 20.79 -5.38
CA ASN A 60 -10.83 22.02 -4.86
C ASN A 60 -10.86 22.08 -3.34
N LEU A 61 -10.76 20.94 -2.63
CA LEU A 61 -10.79 20.94 -1.18
C LEU A 61 -9.41 21.28 -0.61
N SER A 62 -9.30 22.37 0.15
CA SER A 62 -8.02 22.73 0.80
C SER A 62 -7.64 21.71 1.90
N ASP A 63 -6.37 21.70 2.31
CA ASP A 63 -5.89 20.86 3.41
C ASP A 63 -6.65 21.17 4.71
N ALA A 64 -6.89 22.45 4.96
CA ALA A 64 -7.63 22.93 6.12
C ALA A 64 -9.09 22.46 6.11
N GLN A 65 -9.77 22.58 4.98
CA GLN A 65 -11.17 22.14 4.82
C GLN A 65 -11.32 20.63 4.99
N ALA A 66 -10.39 19.84 4.40
CA ALA A 66 -10.37 18.38 4.55
C ALA A 66 -10.18 17.98 6.02
N PHE A 67 -9.21 18.60 6.70
CA PHE A 67 -8.96 18.35 8.12
C PHE A 67 -10.18 18.70 8.96
N TYR A 68 -10.80 19.86 8.74
CA TYR A 68 -11.97 20.32 9.49
C TYR A 68 -13.16 19.38 9.31
N ALA A 69 -13.41 18.91 8.09
CA ALA A 69 -14.45 17.92 7.84
C ALA A 69 -14.20 16.61 8.61
N VAL A 70 -12.95 16.13 8.66
CA VAL A 70 -12.60 14.95 9.48
C VAL A 70 -12.76 15.24 10.97
N GLU A 71 -12.40 16.43 11.45
CA GLU A 71 -12.64 16.85 12.83
C GLU A 71 -14.11 16.73 13.22
N LEU A 72 -15.01 17.23 12.40
CA LEU A 72 -16.45 17.12 12.64
C LEU A 72 -16.94 15.68 12.70
N LYS A 73 -16.42 14.80 11.83
CA LYS A 73 -16.74 13.37 11.86
C LYS A 73 -16.28 12.71 13.17
N LEU A 74 -15.09 13.06 13.65
CA LEU A 74 -14.58 12.57 14.94
C LEU A 74 -15.43 13.06 16.12
N ARG A 75 -15.94 14.29 16.04
CA ARG A 75 -16.90 14.84 17.03
C ARG A 75 -18.24 14.12 16.97
N GLN A 76 -18.79 13.87 15.78
CA GLN A 76 -20.01 13.08 15.61
C GLN A 76 -19.87 11.66 16.15
N SER A 77 -18.70 11.05 16.02
CA SER A 77 -18.38 9.75 16.61
C SER A 77 -18.18 9.79 18.13
N LYS A 78 -18.25 10.97 18.75
CA LYS A 78 -18.07 11.21 20.20
C LYS A 78 -16.70 10.79 20.75
N VAL A 79 -15.69 10.66 19.87
CA VAL A 79 -14.31 10.36 20.28
C VAL A 79 -13.45 11.60 20.47
N LEU A 80 -13.88 12.75 19.89
CA LEU A 80 -13.24 14.05 20.01
C LEU A 80 -14.22 15.03 20.66
N ASP A 81 -13.82 15.69 21.74
CA ASP A 81 -14.65 16.71 22.41
C ASP A 81 -14.44 18.12 21.83
N SER A 82 -15.19 19.09 22.35
CA SER A 82 -15.11 20.50 21.94
C SER A 82 -13.74 21.13 22.23
N ASN A 83 -12.98 20.57 23.18
CA ASN A 83 -11.65 21.02 23.56
C ASN A 83 -10.51 20.29 22.82
N ASN A 84 -10.82 19.58 21.72
CA ASN A 84 -9.91 18.76 20.94
C ASN A 84 -9.19 17.65 21.75
N LYS A 85 -9.87 17.12 22.77
CA LYS A 85 -9.37 15.98 23.54
C LYS A 85 -10.01 14.69 23.07
N PHE A 86 -9.18 13.71 22.77
CA PHE A 86 -9.66 12.36 22.47
C PHE A 86 -10.03 11.61 23.75
N ASN A 87 -11.17 10.91 23.70
CA ASN A 87 -11.66 10.07 24.77
C ASN A 87 -12.21 8.75 24.23
N PHE A 88 -11.48 7.66 24.47
CA PHE A 88 -11.86 6.33 24.01
C PHE A 88 -12.74 5.55 25.01
N ASN A 89 -12.94 6.10 26.21
CA ASN A 89 -13.76 5.49 27.27
C ASN A 89 -15.17 6.11 27.36
N ASN A 90 -15.51 7.02 26.45
CA ASN A 90 -16.83 7.64 26.44
C ASN A 90 -17.91 6.60 26.11
N ASN A 91 -18.93 6.51 26.94
CA ASN A 91 -20.06 5.60 26.75
C ASN A 91 -20.96 5.96 25.55
N GLU A 92 -20.85 7.20 25.07
CA GLU A 92 -21.60 7.72 23.93
C GLU A 92 -20.91 7.44 22.57
N ILE A 93 -19.70 6.86 22.58
CA ILE A 93 -19.00 6.48 21.35
C ILE A 93 -19.89 5.55 20.52
N SER A 94 -19.98 5.85 19.22
CA SER A 94 -20.71 5.02 18.25
C SER A 94 -20.36 3.54 18.41
N PRO A 95 -21.34 2.62 18.38
CA PRO A 95 -21.09 1.18 18.51
C PRO A 95 -20.06 0.65 17.53
N LEU A 96 -20.09 1.12 16.27
CA LEU A 96 -19.13 0.69 15.25
C LEU A 96 -17.70 1.16 15.58
N VAL A 97 -17.53 2.41 16.04
CA VAL A 97 -16.23 2.92 16.50
C VAL A 97 -15.73 2.14 17.69
N ARG A 98 -16.62 1.78 18.62
CA ARG A 98 -16.27 0.93 19.77
C ARG A 98 -15.82 -0.46 19.34
N HIS A 99 -16.52 -1.08 18.38
CA HIS A 99 -16.09 -2.34 17.79
C HIS A 99 -14.71 -2.24 17.12
N ASN A 100 -14.43 -1.14 16.42
CA ASN A 100 -13.12 -0.90 15.83
C ASN A 100 -12.01 -0.75 16.88
N ILE A 101 -12.31 -0.06 18.00
CA ILE A 101 -11.35 0.12 19.10
C ILE A 101 -11.09 -1.20 19.84
N ASP A 102 -12.14 -1.99 20.07
CA ASP A 102 -12.08 -3.20 20.88
C ASP A 102 -11.76 -4.47 20.07
N ASN A 103 -11.41 -4.34 18.77
CA ASN A 103 -11.17 -5.45 17.84
C ASN A 103 -12.32 -6.48 17.79
N SER A 104 -13.55 -6.05 18.02
CA SER A 104 -14.70 -6.95 17.99
C SER A 104 -15.14 -7.22 16.54
N ASN A 105 -15.97 -8.25 16.38
CA ASN A 105 -16.34 -8.80 15.07
C ASN A 105 -17.38 -7.93 14.34
N TRP A 106 -17.00 -6.70 14.01
CA TRP A 106 -17.86 -5.68 13.40
C TRP A 106 -18.39 -6.12 12.02
N LEU A 107 -17.60 -6.86 11.24
CA LEU A 107 -17.94 -7.25 9.88
C LEU A 107 -19.22 -8.11 9.80
N LYS A 108 -19.54 -8.85 10.86
CA LYS A 108 -20.74 -9.70 10.90
C LYS A 108 -22.00 -8.97 11.34
N LYS A 109 -21.86 -7.77 11.89
CA LYS A 109 -22.96 -7.08 12.58
C LYS A 109 -23.53 -5.90 11.79
N GLU A 110 -22.77 -5.36 10.83
CA GLU A 110 -23.10 -4.13 10.15
C GLU A 110 -23.08 -4.31 8.63
N GLN A 111 -23.92 -3.55 7.93
CA GLN A 111 -23.82 -3.41 6.48
C GLN A 111 -22.80 -2.32 6.14
N HIS A 112 -21.94 -2.59 5.18
CA HIS A 112 -20.87 -1.69 4.77
C HIS A 112 -20.83 -1.51 3.26
N ASN A 113 -20.58 -0.29 2.82
CA ASN A 113 -20.05 -0.04 1.50
C ASN A 113 -18.51 -0.23 1.57
N ILE A 114 -17.91 -0.77 0.52
CA ILE A 114 -16.46 -0.94 0.47
C ILE A 114 -15.87 0.05 -0.52
N LYS A 115 -14.90 0.84 -0.07
CA LYS A 115 -14.11 1.73 -0.91
C LYS A 115 -12.67 1.26 -0.97
N LEU A 116 -12.24 0.87 -2.17
CA LEU A 116 -10.85 0.52 -2.43
C LEU A 116 -10.02 1.81 -2.57
N ILE A 117 -8.92 1.90 -1.81
CA ILE A 117 -8.04 3.06 -1.79
C ILE A 117 -6.59 2.63 -2.02
N ASN A 118 -5.97 3.27 -3.00
CA ASN A 118 -4.54 3.21 -3.23
C ASN A 118 -3.88 4.46 -2.65
N LEU A 119 -3.30 4.38 -1.44
CA LEU A 119 -2.66 5.53 -0.80
C LEU A 119 -1.57 6.18 -1.67
N ALA A 120 -0.83 5.38 -2.43
CA ALA A 120 0.19 5.88 -3.34
C ALA A 120 -0.37 6.53 -4.61
N GLY A 121 -1.63 6.27 -4.93
CA GLY A 121 -2.31 6.79 -6.12
C GLY A 121 -3.18 8.02 -5.87
N LEU A 122 -3.25 8.52 -4.63
CA LEU A 122 -4.02 9.70 -4.26
C LEU A 122 -3.22 11.00 -4.48
N GLY A 123 -2.39 11.08 -5.49
CA GLY A 123 -1.71 12.32 -5.86
C GLY A 123 -2.65 13.27 -6.63
N ASP A 124 -2.23 14.51 -6.75
CA ASP A 124 -2.95 15.61 -7.41
C ASP A 124 -3.16 15.45 -8.93
N GLY A 125 -2.90 14.28 -9.49
CA GLY A 125 -3.02 14.02 -10.93
C GLY A 125 -2.10 14.85 -11.82
N ASN A 126 -1.40 15.82 -11.28
CA ASN A 126 -0.48 16.69 -11.96
C ASN A 126 0.95 16.15 -11.93
N LYS A 127 1.27 15.27 -12.89
CA LYS A 127 2.60 15.07 -13.52
C LYS A 127 3.84 14.87 -12.62
N THR A 128 3.78 15.08 -11.33
CA THR A 128 4.85 14.76 -10.41
C THR A 128 4.56 13.41 -9.79
N ALA A 129 5.46 12.46 -9.97
CA ALA A 129 5.39 11.10 -9.44
C ALA A 129 5.45 11.06 -7.89
N HIS A 130 4.76 12.01 -7.22
CA HIS A 130 4.65 12.02 -5.78
C HIS A 130 3.45 11.20 -5.35
N PRO A 131 3.64 10.26 -4.42
CA PRO A 131 2.52 9.59 -3.76
C PRO A 131 1.64 10.63 -3.06
N GLY A 132 0.37 10.33 -2.88
CA GLY A 132 -0.56 11.21 -2.22
C GLY A 132 -0.04 11.68 -0.87
N ARG A 133 -0.16 12.99 -0.61
CA ARG A 133 0.19 13.58 0.67
C ARG A 133 -0.78 13.11 1.76
N PHE A 134 -0.39 13.21 3.02
CA PHE A 134 -1.28 12.86 4.13
C PHE A 134 -2.60 13.68 4.09
N ALA A 135 -2.56 14.93 3.65
CA ALA A 135 -3.74 15.75 3.41
C ALA A 135 -4.68 15.13 2.35
N ASP A 136 -4.15 14.48 1.31
CA ASP A 136 -4.97 13.80 0.28
C ASP A 136 -5.68 12.58 0.86
N TRP A 137 -5.05 11.89 1.82
CA TRP A 137 -5.71 10.82 2.57
C TRP A 137 -6.85 11.36 3.45
N LEU A 138 -6.67 12.54 4.06
CA LEU A 138 -7.74 13.21 4.81
C LEU A 138 -8.88 13.67 3.89
N ARG A 139 -8.59 14.13 2.65
CA ARG A 139 -9.62 14.45 1.65
C ARG A 139 -10.50 13.23 1.37
N GLN A 140 -9.89 12.04 1.22
CA GLN A 140 -10.67 10.81 1.07
C GLN A 140 -11.56 10.55 2.29
N LEU A 141 -11.00 10.70 3.49
CA LEU A 141 -11.75 10.47 4.71
C LEU A 141 -12.90 11.47 4.88
N ALA A 142 -12.73 12.70 4.42
CA ALA A 142 -13.76 13.74 4.47
C ALA A 142 -15.01 13.44 3.61
N ILE A 143 -14.82 12.79 2.45
CA ILE A 143 -15.88 12.50 1.49
C ILE A 143 -16.53 11.11 1.64
N LEU A 144 -15.99 10.24 2.48
CA LEU A 144 -16.55 8.90 2.68
C LEU A 144 -17.70 8.95 3.71
N PRO A 145 -18.85 8.32 3.44
CA PRO A 145 -19.94 8.21 4.40
C PRO A 145 -19.53 7.49 5.68
N SER A 146 -19.69 8.16 6.83
CA SER A 146 -19.47 7.55 8.17
C SER A 146 -20.65 6.72 8.66
N GLY A 147 -21.72 6.69 7.87
CA GLY A 147 -22.98 6.04 8.20
C GLY A 147 -23.98 6.98 8.90
N ASN A 148 -25.18 7.02 8.37
CA ASN A 148 -26.31 7.64 9.00
C ASN A 148 -27.55 6.79 8.72
N ILE A 149 -27.83 5.84 9.60
CA ILE A 149 -28.91 4.84 9.42
C ILE A 149 -30.27 5.51 9.26
N LYS A 150 -30.51 6.66 9.93
CA LYS A 150 -31.76 7.39 9.81
C LYS A 150 -32.02 7.90 8.38
N HIS A 151 -30.97 8.11 7.61
CA HIS A 151 -31.04 8.55 6.21
C HIS A 151 -30.67 7.43 5.21
N GLY A 152 -30.60 6.16 5.64
CA GLY A 152 -30.24 5.03 4.79
C GLY A 152 -28.80 5.06 4.30
N ILE A 153 -27.93 5.82 4.95
CA ILE A 153 -26.51 5.92 4.60
C ILE A 153 -25.73 4.92 5.43
N PHE A 154 -25.13 3.94 4.78
CA PHE A 154 -24.27 2.94 5.42
C PHE A 154 -22.84 3.45 5.55
N PRO A 155 -22.10 3.05 6.61
CA PRO A 155 -20.69 3.40 6.74
C PRO A 155 -19.87 2.77 5.64
N THR A 156 -18.80 3.46 5.24
CA THR A 156 -17.85 2.95 4.25
C THR A 156 -16.69 2.28 4.94
N THR A 157 -16.47 1.01 4.63
CA THR A 157 -15.25 0.28 4.97
C THR A 157 -14.16 0.64 3.96
N ILE A 158 -13.00 1.01 4.45
CA ILE A 158 -11.83 1.33 3.63
C ILE A 158 -11.05 0.05 3.38
N TYR A 159 -10.90 -0.33 2.12
CA TYR A 159 -10.04 -1.43 1.68
C TYR A 159 -8.75 -0.84 1.13
N LEU A 160 -7.64 -0.98 1.88
CA LEU A 160 -6.33 -0.50 1.46
C LEU A 160 -5.64 -1.55 0.61
N ILE A 161 -5.36 -1.21 -0.65
CA ILE A 161 -4.49 -2.04 -1.49
C ILE A 161 -3.06 -2.00 -0.95
N PRO A 162 -2.19 -2.96 -1.33
CA PRO A 162 -0.86 -3.07 -0.76
C PRO A 162 -0.06 -1.78 -0.86
N PHE A 163 0.45 -1.34 0.28
CA PHE A 163 1.22 -0.11 0.47
C PHE A 163 2.71 -0.39 0.75
N HIS A 164 3.15 -1.59 0.43
CA HIS A 164 4.54 -2.03 0.57
C HIS A 164 5.42 -1.50 -0.57
N PRO A 165 6.75 -1.48 -0.41
CA PRO A 165 7.66 -1.33 -1.54
C PRO A 165 7.36 -2.40 -2.60
N ARG A 166 7.39 -2.03 -3.87
CA ARG A 166 6.90 -2.88 -4.98
C ARG A 166 7.95 -3.10 -6.03
N GLU A 167 7.91 -4.27 -6.64
CA GLU A 167 8.70 -4.58 -7.82
C GLU A 167 7.97 -4.05 -9.07
N PHE A 168 8.69 -3.34 -9.94
CA PHE A 168 8.16 -2.79 -11.21
C PHE A 168 6.87 -1.95 -11.08
N GLY A 169 6.65 -1.29 -9.96
CA GLY A 169 5.44 -0.49 -9.75
C GLY A 169 4.15 -1.29 -9.51
N CYS A 170 4.20 -2.63 -9.59
CA CYS A 170 3.05 -3.49 -9.36
C CYS A 170 2.73 -3.59 -7.87
N ALA A 171 1.54 -3.14 -7.47
CA ALA A 171 1.11 -3.18 -6.07
C ALA A 171 1.10 -4.60 -5.47
N TYR A 172 0.93 -5.61 -6.32
CA TYR A 172 0.81 -7.02 -5.96
C TYR A 172 2.12 -7.81 -6.00
N LEU A 173 3.26 -7.12 -6.13
CA LEU A 173 4.60 -7.70 -6.02
C LEU A 173 5.38 -6.99 -4.90
N PRO A 174 5.03 -7.21 -3.62
CA PRO A 174 5.71 -6.56 -2.51
C PRO A 174 7.16 -7.07 -2.37
N LEU A 175 8.05 -6.16 -2.03
CA LEU A 175 9.46 -6.43 -1.83
C LEU A 175 9.81 -6.66 -0.37
N SER A 176 8.98 -6.14 0.52
CA SER A 176 9.08 -6.37 1.96
C SER A 176 7.72 -6.21 2.61
N SER A 177 7.61 -6.63 3.87
CA SER A 177 6.42 -6.41 4.70
C SER A 177 6.38 -5.00 5.33
N GLN A 178 7.32 -4.14 4.99
CA GLN A 178 7.38 -2.78 5.51
C GLN A 178 6.45 -1.85 4.74
N VAL A 179 6.12 -0.70 5.33
CA VAL A 179 5.43 0.38 4.62
C VAL A 179 6.42 1.05 3.69
N SER A 180 6.00 1.32 2.45
CA SER A 180 6.84 2.02 1.47
C SER A 180 7.19 3.42 1.96
N LYS A 181 8.47 3.77 1.90
CA LYS A 181 8.95 5.13 2.22
C LYS A 181 8.39 6.19 1.28
N ASN A 182 8.02 5.79 0.07
CA ASN A 182 7.40 6.71 -0.88
C ASN A 182 6.04 7.25 -0.41
N LEU A 183 5.45 6.66 0.63
CA LEU A 183 4.23 7.16 1.27
C LEU A 183 4.49 8.22 2.34
N GLU A 184 5.75 8.57 2.59
CA GLU A 184 6.11 9.55 3.61
C GLU A 184 5.82 10.97 3.13
N ASP A 185 4.82 11.60 3.73
CA ASP A 185 4.59 13.05 3.58
C ASP A 185 5.69 13.77 4.35
N LYS A 186 6.50 14.56 3.63
CA LYS A 186 7.66 15.27 4.20
C LYS A 186 7.26 16.36 5.18
N ASP A 187 6.15 17.03 4.94
CA ASP A 187 5.67 18.11 5.81
C ASP A 187 5.21 17.55 7.15
N VAL A 188 4.44 16.46 7.11
CA VAL A 188 4.03 15.72 8.32
C VAL A 188 5.25 15.15 9.05
N LYS A 189 6.24 14.60 8.33
CA LYS A 189 7.47 14.11 8.94
C LYS A 189 8.24 15.24 9.63
N ASN A 190 8.37 16.39 8.98
CA ASN A 190 9.11 17.52 9.53
C ASN A 190 8.42 18.11 10.76
N ALA A 191 7.10 18.27 10.71
CA ALA A 191 6.31 18.86 11.79
C ALA A 191 6.13 17.93 12.99
N LEU A 192 5.85 16.63 12.74
CA LEU A 192 5.45 15.68 13.78
C LEU A 192 6.48 14.58 14.06
N LYS A 193 7.55 14.49 13.26
CA LYS A 193 8.56 13.42 13.34
C LYS A 193 7.99 12.02 13.11
N LEU A 194 6.91 11.91 12.34
CA LEU A 194 6.28 10.65 11.98
C LEU A 194 6.85 10.13 10.64
N ASN A 195 7.37 8.92 10.63
CA ASN A 195 7.80 8.25 9.40
C ASN A 195 6.61 7.66 8.62
N ALA A 196 6.84 7.14 7.41
CA ALA A 196 5.79 6.60 6.55
C ALA A 196 4.88 5.57 7.25
N LYS A 197 5.46 4.65 8.04
CA LYS A 197 4.71 3.65 8.80
C LYS A 197 3.78 4.29 9.83
N GLU A 198 4.30 5.26 10.56
CA GLU A 198 3.54 5.97 11.59
C GLU A 198 2.43 6.84 10.98
N GLN A 199 2.66 7.42 9.80
CA GLN A 199 1.65 8.16 9.05
C GLN A 199 0.51 7.25 8.58
N VAL A 200 0.82 6.07 8.02
CA VAL A 200 -0.21 5.08 7.65
C VAL A 200 -0.97 4.60 8.89
N GLN A 201 -0.28 4.33 10.00
CA GLN A 201 -0.92 3.96 11.26
C GLN A 201 -1.86 5.04 11.78
N LEU A 202 -1.45 6.31 11.68
CA LEU A 202 -2.27 7.46 12.04
C LEU A 202 -3.52 7.54 11.16
N PHE A 203 -3.38 7.40 9.85
CA PHE A 203 -4.52 7.41 8.92
C PHE A 203 -5.52 6.30 9.24
N VAL A 204 -5.03 5.07 9.44
CA VAL A 204 -5.86 3.93 9.84
C VAL A 204 -6.61 4.21 11.15
N LYS A 205 -5.91 4.77 12.14
CA LYS A 205 -6.53 5.11 13.41
C LYS A 205 -7.61 6.19 13.28
N LEU A 206 -7.33 7.26 12.54
CA LEU A 206 -8.32 8.32 12.27
C LEU A 206 -9.52 7.78 11.51
N SER A 207 -9.29 6.92 10.52
CA SER A 207 -10.37 6.25 9.78
C SER A 207 -11.28 5.46 10.71
N GLN A 208 -10.72 4.61 11.58
CA GLN A 208 -11.48 3.82 12.54
C GLN A 208 -12.28 4.71 13.51
N LEU A 209 -11.67 5.80 13.99
CA LEU A 209 -12.32 6.75 14.90
C LEU A 209 -13.40 7.59 14.20
N ALA A 210 -13.27 7.84 12.90
CA ALA A 210 -14.29 8.47 12.06
C ALA A 210 -15.35 7.50 11.55
N ASN A 211 -15.47 6.32 12.15
CA ASN A 211 -16.47 5.29 11.84
C ASN A 211 -16.25 4.54 10.52
N HIS A 212 -14.99 4.45 10.08
CA HIS A 212 -14.58 3.68 8.90
C HIS A 212 -13.70 2.50 9.31
N PRO A 213 -14.23 1.28 9.31
CA PRO A 213 -13.38 0.08 9.45
C PRO A 213 -12.37 0.02 8.31
N VAL A 214 -11.19 -0.55 8.59
CA VAL A 214 -10.12 -0.66 7.61
C VAL A 214 -9.75 -2.12 7.41
N ILE A 215 -9.73 -2.54 6.16
CA ILE A 215 -9.27 -3.85 5.70
C ILE A 215 -7.96 -3.65 4.95
N PHE A 216 -7.02 -4.57 5.18
CA PHE A 216 -5.76 -4.62 4.44
C PHE A 216 -5.77 -5.79 3.47
N ASP A 217 -5.26 -5.54 2.29
CA ASP A 217 -4.94 -6.61 1.37
C ASP A 217 -3.64 -7.29 1.82
N VAL A 218 -3.71 -8.58 2.13
CA VAL A 218 -2.56 -9.39 2.54
C VAL A 218 -2.19 -10.32 1.40
N LEU A 219 -1.03 -10.06 0.81
CA LEU A 219 -0.54 -10.84 -0.31
C LEU A 219 0.40 -11.95 0.19
N PRO A 220 0.11 -13.20 -0.11
CA PRO A 220 1.03 -14.31 0.12
C PRO A 220 2.18 -14.30 -0.91
N GLN A 221 2.01 -13.56 -2.01
CA GLN A 221 3.02 -13.42 -3.06
C GLN A 221 4.07 -12.38 -2.65
N THR A 222 5.26 -12.52 -3.22
CA THR A 222 6.35 -11.57 -3.02
C THR A 222 7.14 -11.40 -4.31
N GLY A 223 7.77 -10.23 -4.50
CA GLY A 223 8.70 -10.01 -5.60
C GLY A 223 9.89 -10.99 -5.51
N ARG A 224 10.40 -11.41 -6.66
CA ARG A 224 11.48 -12.41 -6.75
C ARG A 224 12.77 -12.00 -6.02
N PHE A 225 13.01 -10.71 -5.88
CA PHE A 225 14.15 -10.16 -5.14
C PHE A 225 13.72 -9.46 -3.85
N SER A 226 12.61 -9.90 -3.27
CA SER A 226 12.17 -9.39 -1.97
C SER A 226 13.12 -9.79 -0.86
N LYS A 227 13.09 -9.06 0.24
CA LYS A 227 13.87 -9.38 1.43
C LYS A 227 13.64 -10.81 1.93
N ILE A 228 12.42 -11.30 1.87
CA ILE A 228 12.06 -12.66 2.31
C ILE A 228 12.78 -13.68 1.44
N VAL A 229 12.72 -13.52 0.11
CA VAL A 229 13.36 -14.42 -0.85
C VAL A 229 14.88 -14.36 -0.76
N LEU A 230 15.45 -13.15 -0.69
CA LEU A 230 16.91 -13.00 -0.60
C LEU A 230 17.48 -13.47 0.73
N SER A 231 16.71 -13.45 1.82
CA SER A 231 17.13 -14.00 3.10
C SER A 231 17.15 -15.53 3.10
N ASN A 232 16.27 -16.17 2.34
CA ASN A 232 16.10 -17.62 2.30
C ASN A 232 15.83 -18.09 0.86
N PRO A 233 16.78 -17.96 -0.07
CA PRO A 233 16.57 -18.27 -1.48
C PRO A 233 16.22 -19.74 -1.76
N ASN A 234 16.60 -20.65 -0.87
CA ASN A 234 16.31 -22.08 -0.94
C ASN A 234 14.86 -22.44 -0.54
N LEU A 235 14.10 -21.51 0.06
CA LEU A 235 12.67 -21.73 0.38
C LEU A 235 11.73 -21.46 -0.80
N VAL A 236 12.25 -20.91 -1.90
CA VAL A 236 11.46 -20.61 -3.11
C VAL A 236 11.92 -21.50 -4.25
N ARG A 237 11.00 -21.79 -5.15
CA ARG A 237 11.31 -22.52 -6.37
C ARG A 237 11.85 -21.55 -7.41
N TRP A 238 13.08 -21.74 -7.81
CA TRP A 238 13.72 -20.99 -8.87
C TRP A 238 13.59 -21.71 -10.20
N PHE A 239 13.54 -20.97 -11.29
CA PHE A 239 13.55 -21.51 -12.63
C PHE A 239 14.78 -21.01 -13.38
N ASN A 240 15.50 -21.92 -14.00
CA ASN A 240 16.50 -21.57 -15.01
C ASN A 240 15.73 -21.16 -16.28
N VAL A 241 15.59 -19.85 -16.51
CA VAL A 241 14.78 -19.32 -17.62
C VAL A 241 15.30 -19.82 -18.96
N ASN A 242 16.62 -19.92 -19.14
CA ASN A 242 17.19 -20.41 -20.41
C ASN A 242 16.82 -21.88 -20.65
N GLU A 243 16.93 -22.71 -19.63
CA GLU A 243 16.54 -24.12 -19.72
C GLU A 243 15.02 -24.25 -19.95
N LEU A 244 14.21 -23.45 -19.27
CA LEU A 244 12.76 -23.44 -19.45
C LEU A 244 12.37 -23.01 -20.86
N VAL A 245 12.96 -21.90 -21.35
CA VAL A 245 12.73 -21.41 -22.72
C VAL A 245 13.11 -22.46 -23.75
N THR A 246 14.23 -23.14 -23.59
CA THR A 246 14.64 -24.23 -24.49
C THR A 246 13.63 -25.34 -24.47
N LYS A 247 13.22 -25.82 -23.30
CA LYS A 247 12.24 -26.92 -23.16
C LYS A 247 10.87 -26.56 -23.73
N ILE A 248 10.37 -25.34 -23.49
CA ILE A 248 9.12 -24.89 -24.09
C ILE A 248 9.26 -24.80 -25.62
N SER A 249 10.35 -24.21 -26.12
CA SER A 249 10.59 -24.11 -27.55
C SER A 249 10.66 -25.48 -28.22
N ASP A 250 11.31 -26.46 -27.58
CA ASP A 250 11.43 -27.83 -28.08
C ASP A 250 10.08 -28.59 -27.98
N SER A 251 9.22 -28.23 -27.04
CA SER A 251 7.88 -28.82 -26.92
C SER A 251 6.90 -28.34 -28.02
N ILE A 252 7.17 -27.19 -28.62
CA ILE A 252 6.40 -26.69 -29.78
C ILE A 252 6.93 -27.38 -31.03
N ASN A 253 6.51 -28.61 -31.22
CA ASN A 253 6.90 -29.50 -32.29
C ASN A 253 5.77 -29.69 -33.33
N ASP A 254 6.04 -30.51 -34.34
CA ASP A 254 5.10 -30.79 -35.41
C ASP A 254 3.76 -31.40 -34.91
N GLU A 255 3.77 -32.11 -33.79
CA GLU A 255 2.56 -32.68 -33.21
C GLU A 255 1.61 -31.58 -32.72
N ILE A 256 2.13 -30.57 -31.98
CA ILE A 256 1.35 -29.40 -31.54
C ILE A 256 0.86 -28.60 -32.75
N ILE A 257 1.76 -28.33 -33.69
CA ILE A 257 1.40 -27.60 -34.92
C ILE A 257 0.29 -28.34 -35.68
N ASN A 258 0.38 -29.64 -35.83
CA ASN A 258 -0.64 -30.42 -36.51
C ASN A 258 -1.95 -30.43 -35.73
N LYS A 259 -1.91 -30.55 -34.41
CA LYS A 259 -3.10 -30.51 -33.55
C LYS A 259 -3.86 -29.20 -33.66
N LEU A 260 -3.12 -28.06 -33.58
CA LEU A 260 -3.71 -26.72 -33.72
C LEU A 260 -4.20 -26.45 -35.16
N SER A 261 -3.53 -27.00 -36.17
CA SER A 261 -3.92 -26.84 -37.59
C SER A 261 -5.19 -27.59 -37.95
N ASN A 262 -5.74 -28.43 -37.07
CA ASN A 262 -7.07 -29.00 -37.24
C ASN A 262 -8.20 -27.99 -36.94
N GLU A 263 -7.89 -26.93 -36.18
CA GLU A 263 -8.87 -25.90 -35.77
C GLU A 263 -8.60 -24.54 -36.40
N PHE A 264 -7.33 -24.27 -36.79
CA PHE A 264 -6.89 -23.02 -37.30
C PHE A 264 -6.10 -23.19 -38.61
N ASP A 265 -5.94 -22.10 -39.36
CA ASP A 265 -5.11 -22.11 -40.55
C ASP A 265 -3.65 -22.48 -40.21
N ARG A 266 -3.07 -23.41 -40.98
CA ARG A 266 -1.75 -23.97 -40.72
C ARG A 266 -0.63 -22.91 -40.79
N ASP A 267 -0.70 -22.00 -41.73
CA ASP A 267 0.34 -20.97 -41.96
C ASP A 267 0.30 -19.94 -40.81
N ASP A 268 -0.89 -19.60 -40.34
CA ASP A 268 -1.08 -18.77 -39.14
C ASP A 268 -0.56 -19.46 -37.87
N VAL A 269 -0.81 -20.74 -37.69
CA VAL A 269 -0.30 -21.53 -36.57
C VAL A 269 1.23 -21.58 -36.58
N VAL A 270 1.84 -21.89 -37.70
CA VAL A 270 3.31 -21.95 -37.84
C VAL A 270 3.92 -20.59 -37.56
N THR A 271 3.36 -19.52 -38.15
CA THR A 271 3.84 -18.13 -37.95
C THR A 271 3.74 -17.73 -36.47
N THR A 272 2.61 -18.04 -35.83
CA THR A 272 2.38 -17.72 -34.39
C THR A 272 3.37 -18.48 -33.50
N CYS A 273 3.59 -19.77 -33.74
CA CYS A 273 4.57 -20.57 -33.01
C CYS A 273 6.00 -20.04 -33.15
N GLU A 274 6.40 -19.62 -34.34
CA GLU A 274 7.72 -19.02 -34.57
C GLU A 274 7.88 -17.67 -33.87
N ILE A 275 6.85 -16.80 -33.89
CA ILE A 275 6.84 -15.53 -33.15
C ILE A 275 6.98 -15.83 -31.64
N TYR A 276 6.23 -16.80 -31.12
CA TYR A 276 6.27 -17.18 -29.72
C TYR A 276 7.65 -17.68 -29.30
N LYS A 277 8.28 -18.57 -30.09
CA LYS A 277 9.64 -19.05 -29.86
C LYS A 277 10.66 -17.90 -29.83
N ARG A 278 10.56 -16.93 -30.74
CA ARG A 278 11.44 -15.73 -30.76
C ARG A 278 11.23 -14.87 -29.52
N THR A 279 9.99 -14.62 -29.13
CA THR A 279 9.65 -13.82 -27.95
C THR A 279 10.18 -14.46 -26.67
N LEU A 280 10.04 -15.77 -26.50
CA LEU A 280 10.60 -16.50 -25.38
C LEU A 280 12.14 -16.35 -25.29
N LYS A 281 12.84 -16.49 -26.42
CA LYS A 281 14.30 -16.36 -26.49
C LYS A 281 14.78 -14.95 -26.16
N SER A 282 14.04 -13.92 -26.52
CA SER A 282 14.41 -12.52 -26.25
C SER A 282 14.28 -12.12 -24.79
N GLY A 283 13.51 -12.89 -23.99
CA GLY A 283 13.27 -12.64 -22.56
C GLY A 283 14.24 -13.31 -21.61
N SER A 284 15.36 -13.88 -22.08
CA SER A 284 16.34 -14.55 -21.22
C SER A 284 17.00 -13.56 -20.26
N ASN A 285 16.92 -13.85 -18.95
CA ASN A 285 17.55 -13.03 -17.91
C ASN A 285 19.07 -13.18 -17.95
N ASP A 286 19.78 -12.08 -18.15
CA ASP A 286 21.21 -11.99 -17.94
C ASP A 286 21.55 -12.06 -16.44
N ILE A 287 22.60 -12.77 -16.07
CA ILE A 287 23.16 -12.82 -14.71
C ILE A 287 23.52 -11.42 -14.21
N SER A 288 24.00 -10.54 -15.09
CA SER A 288 24.28 -9.14 -14.80
C SER A 288 23.04 -8.38 -14.33
N GLN A 289 21.89 -8.64 -14.94
CA GLN A 289 20.62 -8.04 -14.54
C GLN A 289 20.17 -8.54 -13.16
N THR A 290 20.32 -9.83 -12.89
CA THR A 290 20.03 -10.40 -11.57
C THR A 290 20.91 -9.77 -10.49
N TYR A 291 22.23 -9.65 -10.75
CA TYR A 291 23.17 -9.00 -9.84
C TYR A 291 22.78 -7.54 -9.57
N ARG A 292 22.45 -6.78 -10.62
CA ARG A 292 22.02 -5.38 -10.52
C ARG A 292 20.75 -5.23 -9.67
N GLN A 293 19.75 -6.07 -9.88
CA GLN A 293 18.50 -6.04 -9.12
C GLN A 293 18.71 -6.36 -7.64
N ILE A 294 19.60 -7.32 -7.33
CA ILE A 294 19.99 -7.62 -5.95
C ILE A 294 20.73 -6.43 -5.34
N TYR A 295 21.63 -5.82 -6.10
CA TYR A 295 22.38 -4.64 -5.68
C TYR A 295 21.44 -3.49 -5.29
N GLU A 296 20.55 -3.10 -6.19
CA GLU A 296 19.60 -2.01 -5.98
C GLU A 296 18.74 -2.23 -4.72
N ARG A 297 18.41 -3.48 -4.40
CA ARG A 297 17.61 -3.84 -3.22
C ARG A 297 18.38 -3.80 -1.91
N LEU A 298 19.56 -4.36 -1.90
CA LEU A 298 20.34 -4.48 -0.66
C LEU A 298 21.04 -3.16 -0.30
N ASP A 299 21.38 -2.35 -1.28
CA ASP A 299 22.03 -1.05 -1.03
C ASP A 299 21.10 -0.09 -0.28
N GLU A 300 19.82 -0.04 -0.64
CA GLU A 300 18.81 0.75 0.06
C GLU A 300 18.64 0.34 1.54
N GLU A 301 18.71 -0.95 1.84
CA GLU A 301 18.53 -1.45 3.22
C GLU A 301 19.79 -1.30 4.09
N LEU A 302 20.95 -1.47 3.52
CA LEU A 302 22.21 -1.42 4.26
C LEU A 302 22.62 0.02 4.62
N LEU A 303 22.30 0.99 3.79
CA LEU A 303 22.51 2.41 4.08
C LEU A 303 21.72 2.90 5.30
N GLU A 304 20.57 2.29 5.59
CA GLU A 304 19.76 2.65 6.77
C GLU A 304 20.28 2.06 8.08
N THR A 305 20.84 0.86 8.02
CA THR A 305 21.24 0.14 9.24
C THR A 305 22.59 0.57 9.80
N LYS A 306 23.43 1.21 8.99
CA LYS A 306 24.83 1.51 9.36
C LYS A 306 25.18 3.00 9.27
N LYS A 307 24.39 3.84 9.91
CA LYS A 307 24.58 5.32 9.93
C LYS A 307 25.96 5.81 10.44
N ASN A 308 26.76 4.94 11.04
CA ASN A 308 28.03 5.32 11.69
C ASN A 308 29.28 4.87 10.93
N LEU A 309 29.16 4.26 9.76
CA LEU A 309 30.31 3.84 8.94
C LEU A 309 30.57 4.87 7.83
N SER A 310 31.85 5.04 7.45
CA SER A 310 32.17 5.88 6.29
C SER A 310 31.55 5.30 5.02
N ASN A 311 31.17 6.19 4.08
CA ASN A 311 30.54 5.77 2.82
C ASN A 311 31.34 4.72 2.03
N ASP A 312 32.68 4.77 2.10
CA ASP A 312 33.55 3.81 1.40
C ASP A 312 33.60 2.44 2.08
N MET A 313 33.53 2.39 3.41
CA MET A 313 33.43 1.13 4.15
C MET A 313 32.06 0.48 3.95
N LEU A 314 31.00 1.27 3.97
CA LEU A 314 29.65 0.82 3.66
C LEU A 314 29.56 0.22 2.25
N LYS A 315 30.14 0.87 1.25
CA LYS A 315 30.16 0.37 -0.14
C LYS A 315 30.87 -0.97 -0.26
N LYS A 316 32.06 -1.12 0.35
CA LYS A 316 32.82 -2.38 0.30
C LYS A 316 32.10 -3.53 0.99
N GLU A 317 31.49 -3.27 2.14
CA GLU A 317 30.75 -4.30 2.90
C GLU A 317 29.45 -4.68 2.17
N ASN A 318 28.74 -3.71 1.63
CA ASN A 318 27.54 -3.93 0.80
C ASN A 318 27.89 -4.78 -0.41
N GLN A 319 28.98 -4.48 -1.11
CA GLN A 319 29.40 -5.27 -2.26
C GLN A 319 29.67 -6.74 -1.92
N LYS A 320 30.27 -7.02 -0.75
CA LYS A 320 30.50 -8.41 -0.30
C LYS A 320 29.17 -9.14 -0.04
N VAL A 321 28.24 -8.49 0.67
CA VAL A 321 26.93 -9.06 0.98
C VAL A 321 26.13 -9.30 -0.31
N ILE A 322 26.14 -8.34 -1.22
CA ILE A 322 25.44 -8.43 -2.51
C ILE A 322 26.02 -9.57 -3.34
N ALA A 323 27.35 -9.65 -3.44
CA ALA A 323 28.03 -10.72 -4.19
C ALA A 323 27.73 -12.11 -3.60
N GLN A 324 27.67 -12.23 -2.28
CA GLN A 324 27.29 -13.47 -1.61
C GLN A 324 25.84 -13.85 -1.93
N LYS A 325 24.88 -12.93 -1.79
CA LYS A 325 23.47 -13.18 -2.09
C LYS A 325 23.22 -13.50 -3.56
N ALA A 326 23.92 -12.83 -4.46
CA ALA A 326 23.86 -13.14 -5.90
C ALA A 326 24.32 -14.59 -6.17
N ARG A 327 25.43 -15.04 -5.55
CA ARG A 327 25.89 -16.43 -5.68
C ARG A 327 24.88 -17.44 -5.13
N GLU A 328 24.29 -17.17 -3.97
CA GLU A 328 23.26 -18.03 -3.37
C GLU A 328 22.05 -18.17 -4.30
N VAL A 329 21.53 -17.07 -4.85
CA VAL A 329 20.42 -17.08 -5.80
C VAL A 329 20.79 -17.84 -7.07
N ILE A 330 21.96 -17.57 -7.65
CA ILE A 330 22.44 -18.25 -8.87
C ILE A 330 22.59 -19.75 -8.62
N ALA A 331 23.12 -20.15 -7.47
CA ALA A 331 23.24 -21.56 -7.09
C ALA A 331 21.87 -22.23 -7.00
N CYS A 332 20.87 -21.56 -6.40
CA CYS A 332 19.50 -22.08 -6.35
C CYS A 332 18.90 -22.25 -7.75
N VAL A 333 19.08 -21.26 -8.65
CA VAL A 333 18.60 -21.33 -10.04
C VAL A 333 19.28 -22.49 -10.78
N ASN A 334 20.60 -22.62 -10.67
CA ASN A 334 21.36 -23.67 -11.38
C ASN A 334 21.04 -25.09 -10.86
N ASN A 335 20.66 -25.22 -9.59
CA ASN A 335 20.30 -26.51 -8.98
C ASN A 335 18.83 -26.88 -9.23
N THR A 336 18.04 -25.99 -9.81
CA THR A 336 16.63 -26.25 -10.10
C THR A 336 16.51 -27.15 -11.35
N LYS A 337 15.98 -28.36 -11.14
CA LYS A 337 15.68 -29.27 -12.25
C LYS A 337 14.27 -28.99 -12.79
N ILE A 338 14.18 -28.68 -14.07
CA ILE A 338 12.92 -28.54 -14.77
C ILE A 338 12.53 -29.91 -15.35
N GLY A 339 11.38 -30.43 -14.94
CA GLY A 339 10.82 -31.69 -15.49
C GLY A 339 10.49 -31.57 -16.98
N LYS A 340 10.11 -32.70 -17.60
CA LYS A 340 9.54 -32.67 -18.95
C LYS A 340 8.24 -31.87 -18.94
N ILE A 341 8.12 -30.93 -19.87
CA ILE A 341 6.85 -30.23 -20.13
C ILE A 341 5.96 -31.23 -20.87
N LYS A 342 4.78 -31.48 -20.34
CA LYS A 342 3.79 -32.32 -21.01
C LYS A 342 3.10 -31.52 -22.10
N THR A 343 2.78 -32.15 -23.20
CA THR A 343 2.03 -31.54 -24.31
C THR A 343 0.57 -31.19 -23.99
N GLU A 344 0.13 -31.56 -22.78
CA GLU A 344 -1.22 -31.30 -22.27
C GLU A 344 -1.24 -30.03 -21.35
N ASP A 345 -0.08 -29.51 -20.97
CA ASP A 345 0.10 -28.30 -20.17
C ASP A 345 0.25 -27.06 -21.09
#